data_97fca4390f7efdf4a4acffce1f4c929a
#
_entry.id   97fca4390f7efdf4a4acffce1f4c929a
#
_cell.length_a   1.000
_cell.length_b   1.000
_cell.length_c   1.000
_cell.angle_alpha   90.00
_cell.angle_beta   90.00
_cell.angle_gamma   90.00
#
_symmetry.space_group_name_H-M   'P 1'
#
loop_
_entity.id
_entity.type
_entity.pdbx_description
1 polymer ?
#
loop_
_entity_poly.entity_id
_entity_poly.type
_entity_poly.pdbx_seq_one_letter_code
_entity_poly.pdbx_strand_id
1 'polypeptide(L)'
;LAHRSTLASMFGFWPDDDVLKALAILDRLGIAEQASKRAEALSGGQQQRVAIARALMQDPKIILADEPIASLDPMNAQIVMDTLKQINVEDGRMVIANLHTLDTARRYCDRVIGMRDGRIVFDGTPDQLSTGVARDIYGADASFNESATSTAIPTDTSADAAYAAQMLA
;
A
#
# COMPACT_ATOMS: atom_id res chain seq x y z
N LEU A 1 11.74 16.00 -1.19
CA LEU A 1 11.72 17.49 -1.25
C LEU A 1 12.22 18.17 0.04
N ALA A 2 12.22 17.47 1.19
CA ALA A 2 12.57 18.07 2.50
C ALA A 2 14.06 18.47 2.65
N HIS A 3 14.93 18.06 1.76
CA HIS A 3 16.38 18.34 1.84
C HIS A 3 16.90 19.23 0.72
N ARG A 4 16.02 19.97 0.01
CA ARG A 4 16.42 20.76 -1.17
C ARG A 4 16.27 22.25 -0.98
N SER A 5 17.16 22.98 -1.66
CA SER A 5 17.01 24.41 -1.88
C SER A 5 15.66 24.68 -2.59
N THR A 6 14.81 25.43 -1.93
CA THR A 6 13.47 25.82 -2.42
C THR A 6 13.56 26.53 -3.77
N LEU A 7 14.64 27.27 -4.03
CA LEU A 7 14.87 28.02 -5.28
C LEU A 7 15.07 27.08 -6.48
N ALA A 8 15.88 26.03 -6.36
CA ALA A 8 16.12 25.09 -7.47
C ALA A 8 14.82 24.37 -7.88
N SER A 9 13.97 24.01 -6.90
CA SER A 9 12.67 23.39 -7.16
C SER A 9 11.67 24.32 -7.85
N MET A 10 11.69 25.63 -7.54
CA MET A 10 10.84 26.63 -8.21
C MET A 10 11.17 26.81 -9.70
N PHE A 11 12.42 26.63 -10.10
CA PHE A 11 12.85 26.76 -11.50
C PHE A 11 12.86 25.42 -12.25
N GLY A 12 12.37 24.33 -11.65
CA GLY A 12 12.28 23.02 -12.31
C GLY A 12 13.64 22.35 -12.56
N PHE A 13 14.70 22.80 -11.91
CA PHE A 13 16.03 22.19 -12.01
C PHE A 13 16.12 21.00 -11.04
N TRP A 14 16.24 19.81 -11.59
CA TRP A 14 16.42 18.57 -10.86
C TRP A 14 17.81 18.01 -11.14
N PRO A 15 18.65 17.71 -10.15
CA PRO A 15 19.89 16.99 -10.37
C PRO A 15 19.62 15.64 -11.05
N ASP A 16 20.52 15.23 -11.94
CA ASP A 16 20.39 13.99 -12.69
C ASP A 16 20.28 12.76 -11.75
N ASP A 17 21.00 12.75 -10.65
CA ASP A 17 20.95 11.67 -9.65
C ASP A 17 19.55 11.48 -9.05
N ASP A 18 18.82 12.58 -8.81
CA ASP A 18 17.47 12.46 -8.27
C ASP A 18 16.47 12.02 -9.34
N VAL A 19 16.69 12.43 -10.59
CA VAL A 19 15.86 11.94 -11.71
C VAL A 19 16.07 10.45 -11.90
N LEU A 20 17.33 10.00 -11.90
CA LEU A 20 17.66 8.58 -12.00
C LEU A 20 17.09 7.77 -10.83
N LYS A 21 17.20 8.29 -9.60
CA LYS A 21 16.59 7.66 -8.43
C LYS A 21 15.07 7.57 -8.55
N ALA A 22 14.42 8.64 -9.02
CA ALA A 22 12.97 8.64 -9.21
C ALA A 22 12.54 7.63 -10.26
N LEU A 23 13.24 7.55 -11.39
CA LEU A 23 12.96 6.58 -12.45
C LEU A 23 13.16 5.15 -11.97
N ALA A 24 14.22 4.85 -11.23
CA ALA A 24 14.46 3.53 -10.64
C ALA A 24 13.35 3.12 -9.66
N ILE A 25 12.84 4.07 -8.85
CA ILE A 25 11.71 3.81 -7.97
C ILE A 25 10.42 3.56 -8.77
N LEU A 26 10.15 4.35 -9.81
CA LEU A 26 8.98 4.17 -10.66
C LEU A 26 9.03 2.84 -11.42
N ASP A 27 10.21 2.42 -11.86
CA ASP A 27 10.43 1.13 -12.50
C ASP A 27 10.14 -0.03 -11.54
N ARG A 28 10.71 0.00 -10.35
CA ARG A 28 10.40 -0.98 -9.28
C ARG A 28 8.90 -1.07 -8.97
N LEU A 29 8.17 0.04 -9.09
CA LEU A 29 6.72 0.10 -8.86
C LEU A 29 5.90 -0.24 -10.11
N GLY A 30 6.55 -0.63 -11.23
CA GLY A 30 5.89 -0.99 -12.48
C GLY A 30 5.12 0.15 -13.15
N ILE A 31 5.60 1.39 -13.01
CA ILE A 31 4.99 2.58 -13.60
C ILE A 31 6.00 3.52 -14.27
N ALA A 32 7.19 3.05 -14.63
CA ALA A 32 8.21 3.86 -15.29
C ALA A 32 7.72 4.49 -16.60
N GLU A 33 6.94 3.77 -17.39
CA GLU A 33 6.37 4.24 -18.65
C GLU A 33 5.43 5.45 -18.47
N GLN A 34 4.94 5.66 -17.26
CA GLN A 34 4.05 6.76 -16.92
C GLN A 34 4.81 8.02 -16.45
N ALA A 35 6.16 7.99 -16.37
CA ALA A 35 6.98 9.04 -15.75
C ALA A 35 6.77 10.43 -16.38
N SER A 36 6.45 10.50 -17.69
CA SER A 36 6.21 11.74 -18.42
C SER A 36 4.75 12.25 -18.31
N LYS A 37 3.84 11.46 -17.74
CA LYS A 37 2.42 11.83 -17.63
C LYS A 37 2.16 12.70 -16.40
N ARG A 38 1.15 13.55 -16.52
CA ARG A 38 0.62 14.29 -15.36
C ARG A 38 -0.15 13.32 -14.46
N ALA A 39 -0.09 13.54 -13.14
CA ALA A 39 -0.74 12.67 -12.16
C ALA A 39 -2.26 12.53 -12.39
N GLU A 40 -2.92 13.58 -12.87
CA GLU A 40 -4.35 13.59 -13.16
C GLU A 40 -4.74 12.64 -14.32
N ALA A 41 -3.78 12.30 -15.19
CA ALA A 41 -4.00 11.39 -16.32
C ALA A 41 -3.76 9.91 -15.98
N LEU A 42 -3.42 9.61 -14.71
CA LEU A 42 -3.14 8.26 -14.24
C LEU A 42 -4.40 7.60 -13.65
N SER A 43 -4.48 6.26 -13.74
CA SER A 43 -5.50 5.50 -13.02
C SER A 43 -5.31 5.60 -11.50
N GLY A 44 -6.35 5.31 -10.72
CA GLY A 44 -6.28 5.35 -9.25
C GLY A 44 -5.12 4.50 -8.69
N GLY A 45 -4.94 3.27 -9.17
CA GLY A 45 -3.83 2.41 -8.76
C GLY A 45 -2.46 2.95 -9.16
N GLN A 46 -2.35 3.61 -10.33
CA GLN A 46 -1.11 4.28 -10.73
C GLN A 46 -0.84 5.50 -9.85
N GLN A 47 -1.86 6.28 -9.51
CA GLN A 47 -1.74 7.43 -8.59
C GLN A 47 -1.25 6.99 -7.20
N GLN A 48 -1.78 5.88 -6.66
CA GLN A 48 -1.31 5.31 -5.40
C GLN A 48 0.16 4.88 -5.46
N ARG A 49 0.58 4.23 -6.54
CA ARG A 49 1.99 3.86 -6.73
C ARG A 49 2.89 5.10 -6.86
N VAL A 50 2.44 6.16 -7.50
CA VAL A 50 3.16 7.45 -7.52
C VAL A 50 3.25 8.06 -6.11
N ALA A 51 2.20 7.95 -5.28
CA ALA A 51 2.24 8.40 -3.89
C ALA A 51 3.29 7.62 -3.08
N ILE A 52 3.38 6.30 -3.26
CA ILE A 52 4.42 5.46 -2.66
C ILE A 52 5.81 5.88 -3.17
N ALA A 53 5.98 6.08 -4.48
CA ALA A 53 7.24 6.56 -5.07
C ALA A 53 7.71 7.87 -4.43
N ARG A 54 6.80 8.82 -4.24
CA ARG A 54 7.09 10.10 -3.58
C ARG A 54 7.54 9.93 -2.13
N ALA A 55 6.94 9.00 -1.40
CA ALA A 55 7.37 8.66 -0.05
C ALA A 55 8.79 8.06 -0.07
N LEU A 56 9.06 7.09 -0.95
CA LEU A 56 10.37 6.43 -1.07
C LEU A 56 11.50 7.38 -1.47
N MET A 57 11.21 8.42 -2.26
CA MET A 57 12.19 9.45 -2.60
C MET A 57 12.76 10.17 -1.37
N GLN A 58 12.03 10.19 -0.25
CA GLN A 58 12.46 10.81 1.00
C GLN A 58 13.30 9.89 1.88
N ASP A 59 13.55 8.66 1.44
CA ASP A 59 14.26 7.61 2.18
C ASP A 59 13.72 7.38 3.61
N PRO A 60 12.40 7.15 3.77
CA PRO A 60 11.78 7.04 5.08
C PRO A 60 12.13 5.72 5.75
N LYS A 61 12.24 5.72 7.07
CA LYS A 61 12.32 4.50 7.88
C LYS A 61 10.94 3.90 8.14
N ILE A 62 9.91 4.75 8.15
CA ILE A 62 8.51 4.38 8.42
C ILE A 62 7.64 4.98 7.33
N ILE A 63 6.76 4.16 6.75
CA ILE A 63 5.73 4.57 5.80
C ILE A 63 4.38 4.45 6.50
N LEU A 64 3.62 5.54 6.49
CA LEU A 64 2.24 5.57 6.96
C LEU A 64 1.33 5.58 5.74
N ALA A 65 0.52 4.53 5.59
CA ALA A 65 -0.40 4.35 4.48
C ALA A 65 -1.84 4.38 5.02
N ASP A 66 -2.50 5.51 4.84
CA ASP A 66 -3.89 5.69 5.24
C ASP A 66 -4.79 5.24 4.08
N GLU A 67 -5.55 4.17 4.31
CA GLU A 67 -6.46 3.56 3.34
C GLU A 67 -5.82 3.35 1.94
N PRO A 68 -4.66 2.69 1.83
CA PRO A 68 -3.87 2.68 0.59
C PRO A 68 -4.57 2.03 -0.60
N ILE A 69 -5.63 1.27 -0.36
CA ILE A 69 -6.40 0.53 -1.38
C ILE A 69 -7.85 0.99 -1.50
N ALA A 70 -8.25 2.06 -0.81
CA ALA A 70 -9.61 2.59 -0.91
C ALA A 70 -9.93 2.98 -2.35
N SER A 71 -11.13 2.59 -2.81
CA SER A 71 -11.64 2.90 -4.16
C SER A 71 -10.83 2.31 -5.32
N LEU A 72 -9.96 1.33 -5.08
CA LEU A 72 -9.28 0.58 -6.10
C LEU A 72 -10.05 -0.71 -6.43
N ASP A 73 -9.98 -1.14 -7.69
CA ASP A 73 -10.41 -2.48 -8.04
C ASP A 73 -9.49 -3.54 -7.41
N PRO A 74 -9.93 -4.81 -7.29
CA PRO A 74 -9.18 -5.84 -6.56
C PRO A 74 -7.76 -6.07 -7.08
N MET A 75 -7.54 -5.99 -8.40
CA MET A 75 -6.21 -6.19 -9.00
C MET A 75 -5.26 -5.05 -8.63
N ASN A 76 -5.69 -3.80 -8.75
CA ASN A 76 -4.87 -2.65 -8.36
C ASN A 76 -4.65 -2.62 -6.84
N ALA A 77 -5.64 -3.01 -6.03
CA ALA A 77 -5.51 -3.13 -4.59
C ALA A 77 -4.42 -4.16 -4.22
N GLN A 78 -4.40 -5.33 -4.88
CA GLN A 78 -3.37 -6.35 -4.69
C GLN A 78 -1.99 -5.80 -5.02
N ILE A 79 -1.81 -5.18 -6.19
CA ILE A 79 -0.51 -4.61 -6.61
C ILE A 79 0.02 -3.61 -5.58
N VAL A 80 -0.84 -2.75 -5.04
CA VAL A 80 -0.44 -1.76 -4.02
C VAL A 80 -0.02 -2.45 -2.73
N MET A 81 -0.77 -3.44 -2.26
CA MET A 81 -0.44 -4.17 -1.02
C MET A 81 0.84 -5.01 -1.17
N ASP A 82 1.01 -5.70 -2.31
CA ASP A 82 2.23 -6.45 -2.62
C ASP A 82 3.45 -5.51 -2.64
N THR A 83 3.30 -4.34 -3.23
CA THR A 83 4.34 -3.30 -3.23
C THR A 83 4.72 -2.86 -1.80
N LEU A 84 3.74 -2.59 -0.94
CA LEU A 84 3.99 -2.21 0.45
C LEU A 84 4.66 -3.36 1.24
N LYS A 85 4.27 -4.61 0.99
CA LYS A 85 4.90 -5.79 1.59
C LYS A 85 6.34 -5.97 1.13
N GLN A 86 6.62 -5.81 -0.16
CA GLN A 86 7.98 -5.84 -0.69
C GLN A 86 8.89 -4.77 -0.06
N ILE A 87 8.40 -3.54 0.07
CA ILE A 87 9.14 -2.45 0.74
C ILE A 87 9.46 -2.82 2.20
N ASN A 88 8.52 -3.47 2.89
CA ASN A 88 8.75 -3.92 4.26
C ASN A 88 9.81 -5.01 4.32
N VAL A 89 9.68 -6.06 3.49
CA VAL A 89 10.54 -7.25 3.54
C VAL A 89 11.93 -6.97 2.96
N GLU A 90 12.01 -6.33 1.79
CA GLU A 90 13.26 -6.16 1.05
C GLU A 90 14.05 -4.95 1.55
N ASP A 91 13.39 -3.82 1.85
CA ASP A 91 14.07 -2.61 2.31
C ASP A 91 14.19 -2.54 3.84
N GLY A 92 13.55 -3.46 4.57
CA GLY A 92 13.50 -3.43 6.05
C GLY A 92 12.78 -2.21 6.61
N ARG A 93 11.90 -1.56 5.84
CA ARG A 93 11.16 -0.37 6.26
C ARG A 93 9.90 -0.78 7.01
N MET A 94 9.60 -0.07 8.10
CA MET A 94 8.33 -0.27 8.78
C MET A 94 7.19 0.32 7.94
N VAL A 95 6.13 -0.48 7.71
CA VAL A 95 4.90 -0.02 7.06
C VAL A 95 3.76 -0.12 8.05
N ILE A 96 3.05 0.98 8.27
CA ILE A 96 1.83 1.03 9.09
C ILE A 96 0.70 1.41 8.15
N ALA A 97 -0.27 0.51 7.98
CA ALA A 97 -1.41 0.73 7.09
C ALA A 97 -2.73 0.71 7.87
N ASN A 98 -3.59 1.69 7.60
CA ASN A 98 -4.98 1.65 8.03
C ASN A 98 -5.79 0.86 7.00
N LEU A 99 -6.41 -0.23 7.44
CA LEU A 99 -7.14 -1.18 6.61
C LEU A 99 -8.55 -1.40 7.15
N HIS A 100 -9.52 -1.64 6.25
CA HIS A 100 -10.91 -1.87 6.61
C HIS A 100 -11.35 -3.34 6.47
N THR A 101 -10.51 -4.19 5.88
CA THR A 101 -10.84 -5.60 5.65
C THR A 101 -9.92 -6.51 6.43
N LEU A 102 -10.50 -7.48 7.13
CA LEU A 102 -9.76 -8.45 7.93
C LEU A 102 -8.89 -9.36 7.06
N ASP A 103 -9.38 -9.73 5.87
CA ASP A 103 -8.66 -10.62 4.96
C ASP A 103 -7.39 -9.97 4.43
N THR A 104 -7.44 -8.68 4.09
CA THR A 104 -6.23 -7.93 3.73
C THR A 104 -5.25 -7.86 4.90
N ALA A 105 -5.74 -7.62 6.12
CA ALA A 105 -4.88 -7.60 7.30
C ALA A 105 -4.25 -8.98 7.57
N ARG A 106 -5.02 -10.07 7.43
CA ARG A 106 -4.51 -11.44 7.58
C ARG A 106 -3.43 -11.79 6.55
N ARG A 107 -3.61 -11.34 5.32
CA ARG A 107 -2.70 -11.67 4.21
C ARG A 107 -1.39 -10.88 4.25
N TYR A 108 -1.43 -9.61 4.64
CA TYR A 108 -0.31 -8.69 4.44
C TYR A 108 0.39 -8.23 5.70
N CYS A 109 -0.25 -8.29 6.86
CA CYS A 109 0.30 -7.75 8.09
C CYS A 109 0.99 -8.83 8.92
N ASP A 110 2.05 -8.46 9.64
CA ASP A 110 2.73 -9.30 10.62
C ASP A 110 2.19 -9.04 12.04
N ARG A 111 1.62 -7.86 12.28
CA ARG A 111 0.97 -7.45 13.51
C ARG A 111 -0.26 -6.61 13.18
N VAL A 112 -1.33 -6.82 13.93
CA VAL A 112 -2.59 -6.10 13.76
C VAL A 112 -2.96 -5.42 15.07
N ILE A 113 -3.32 -4.14 14.98
CA ILE A 113 -3.85 -3.36 16.09
C ILE A 113 -5.29 -3.01 15.76
N GLY A 114 -6.24 -3.54 16.52
CA GLY A 114 -7.65 -3.19 16.43
C GLY A 114 -7.98 -2.03 17.36
N MET A 115 -8.65 -1.02 16.81
CA MET A 115 -9.05 0.17 17.57
C MET A 115 -10.57 0.33 17.55
N ARG A 116 -11.13 0.74 18.69
CA ARG A 116 -12.53 1.10 18.84
C ARG A 116 -12.67 2.25 19.84
N ASP A 117 -13.46 3.27 19.51
CA ASP A 117 -13.72 4.42 20.36
C ASP A 117 -12.43 5.08 20.91
N GLY A 118 -11.40 5.18 20.07
CA GLY A 118 -10.11 5.77 20.43
C GLY A 118 -9.24 4.90 21.34
N ARG A 119 -9.58 3.62 21.55
CA ARG A 119 -8.85 2.69 22.41
C ARG A 119 -8.39 1.48 21.61
N ILE A 120 -7.23 0.94 21.97
CA ILE A 120 -6.76 -0.35 21.47
C ILE A 120 -7.59 -1.44 22.16
N VAL A 121 -8.31 -2.23 21.37
CA VAL A 121 -9.11 -3.38 21.83
C VAL A 121 -8.50 -4.72 21.41
N PHE A 122 -7.57 -4.70 20.46
CA PHE A 122 -6.81 -5.86 20.01
C PHE A 122 -5.39 -5.44 19.62
N ASP A 123 -4.42 -6.26 19.99
CA ASP A 123 -3.02 -6.15 19.59
C ASP A 123 -2.44 -7.56 19.50
N GLY A 124 -2.16 -8.04 18.29
CA GLY A 124 -1.72 -9.41 18.10
C GLY A 124 -1.32 -9.73 16.66
N THR A 125 -1.09 -11.03 16.42
CA THR A 125 -0.78 -11.55 15.08
C THR A 125 -2.05 -11.74 14.26
N PRO A 126 -1.96 -11.76 12.92
CA PRO A 126 -3.11 -11.99 12.04
C PRO A 126 -3.88 -13.28 12.36
N ASP A 127 -3.19 -14.34 12.76
CA ASP A 127 -3.82 -15.64 13.11
C ASP A 127 -4.75 -15.57 14.33
N GLN A 128 -4.55 -14.58 15.18
CA GLN A 128 -5.39 -14.32 16.35
C GLN A 128 -6.66 -13.53 16.03
N LEU A 129 -6.82 -13.03 14.79
CA LEU A 129 -8.01 -12.33 14.33
C LEU A 129 -9.18 -13.30 14.14
N SER A 130 -9.81 -13.68 15.25
CA SER A 130 -11.05 -14.48 15.25
C SER A 130 -12.29 -13.63 14.96
N THR A 131 -13.41 -14.29 14.65
CA THR A 131 -14.72 -13.63 14.51
C THR A 131 -15.12 -12.88 15.80
N GLY A 132 -14.70 -13.38 16.98
CA GLY A 132 -14.92 -12.72 18.26
C GLY A 132 -14.18 -11.39 18.35
N VAL A 133 -12.88 -11.40 18.03
CA VAL A 133 -12.04 -10.19 17.97
C VAL A 133 -12.59 -9.17 16.97
N ALA A 134 -13.06 -9.66 15.81
CA ALA A 134 -13.67 -8.79 14.82
C ALA A 134 -14.92 -8.06 15.38
N ARG A 135 -15.78 -8.76 16.15
CA ARG A 135 -16.93 -8.14 16.82
C ARG A 135 -16.51 -7.12 17.89
N ASP A 136 -15.42 -7.35 18.58
CA ASP A 136 -14.89 -6.40 19.56
C ASP A 136 -14.39 -5.12 18.89
N ILE A 137 -13.76 -5.22 17.71
CA ILE A 137 -13.27 -4.10 16.94
C ILE A 137 -14.43 -3.29 16.33
N TYR A 138 -15.34 -3.97 15.63
CA TYR A 138 -16.38 -3.29 14.82
C TYR A 138 -17.74 -3.15 15.51
N GLY A 139 -17.98 -3.88 16.59
CA GLY A 139 -19.25 -3.94 17.31
C GLY A 139 -20.11 -5.16 16.93
N ALA A 140 -21.05 -5.50 17.82
CA ALA A 140 -21.90 -6.69 17.67
C ALA A 140 -22.88 -6.62 16.48
N ASP A 141 -23.24 -5.40 16.05
CA ASP A 141 -24.20 -5.15 14.96
C ASP A 141 -23.54 -5.16 13.55
N ALA A 142 -22.22 -5.26 13.48
CA ALA A 142 -21.53 -5.39 12.22
C ALA A 142 -21.82 -6.78 11.63
N SER A 143 -22.76 -6.84 10.68
CA SER A 143 -22.98 -8.02 9.85
C SER A 143 -21.73 -8.25 9.00
N PHE A 144 -20.80 -9.07 9.51
CA PHE A 144 -19.61 -9.46 8.77
C PHE A 144 -20.00 -10.36 7.63
N ASN A 145 -20.31 -9.78 6.49
CA ASN A 145 -20.14 -10.43 5.20
C ASN A 145 -18.68 -10.21 4.81
N GLU A 146 -17.80 -11.16 5.11
CA GLU A 146 -16.38 -11.17 4.71
C GLU A 146 -16.23 -10.98 3.19
N SER A 147 -17.28 -11.25 2.41
CA SER A 147 -17.34 -11.11 0.96
C SER A 147 -17.92 -9.77 0.44
N ALA A 148 -18.36 -8.87 1.29
CA ALA A 148 -19.18 -7.72 0.85
C ALA A 148 -18.42 -6.40 0.70
N THR A 149 -17.15 -6.30 1.05
CA THR A 149 -16.34 -5.11 0.77
C THR A 149 -15.73 -5.23 -0.62
N SER A 150 -16.10 -4.33 -1.53
CA SER A 150 -15.71 -4.31 -2.95
C SER A 150 -14.19 -4.20 -3.22
N THR A 151 -13.38 -4.18 -2.18
CA THR A 151 -11.91 -4.10 -2.17
C THR A 151 -11.26 -5.34 -1.58
N ALA A 152 -12.01 -6.42 -1.33
CA ALA A 152 -11.42 -7.68 -0.88
C ALA A 152 -10.52 -8.25 -1.98
N ILE A 153 -9.23 -8.38 -1.70
CA ILE A 153 -8.26 -9.01 -2.60
C ILE A 153 -8.62 -10.50 -2.66
N PRO A 154 -8.81 -11.08 -3.88
CA PRO A 154 -9.16 -12.50 -4.00
C PRO A 154 -8.13 -13.39 -3.31
N THR A 155 -8.59 -14.35 -2.52
CA THR A 155 -7.74 -15.32 -1.80
C THR A 155 -7.36 -16.52 -2.68
N ASP A 156 -7.69 -16.51 -3.97
CA ASP A 156 -7.45 -17.64 -4.86
C ASP A 156 -5.97 -17.70 -5.30
N THR A 157 -5.30 -18.74 -4.83
CA THR A 157 -3.88 -19.09 -5.13
C THR A 157 -3.61 -19.30 -6.63
N SER A 158 -4.63 -19.47 -7.47
CA SER A 158 -4.47 -19.64 -8.92
C SER A 158 -4.13 -18.30 -9.62
N ALA A 159 -4.57 -17.17 -9.06
CA ALA A 159 -4.26 -15.84 -9.57
C ALA A 159 -2.80 -15.44 -9.27
N ASP A 160 -2.24 -15.92 -8.16
CA ASP A 160 -0.87 -15.64 -7.76
C ASP A 160 0.15 -16.27 -8.74
N ALA A 161 -0.15 -17.42 -9.31
CA ALA A 161 0.69 -18.10 -10.31
C ALA A 161 0.66 -17.37 -11.68
N ALA A 162 -0.47 -16.81 -12.06
CA ALA A 162 -0.60 -16.04 -13.31
C ALA A 162 0.10 -14.68 -13.22
N TYR A 163 0.05 -14.04 -12.05
CA TYR A 163 0.71 -12.76 -11.80
C TYR A 163 2.23 -12.89 -11.75
N ALA A 164 2.76 -13.94 -11.08
CA ALA A 164 4.18 -14.22 -11.06
C ALA A 164 4.75 -14.49 -12.46
N ALA A 165 3.97 -15.08 -13.34
CA ALA A 165 4.35 -15.33 -14.74
C ALA A 165 4.40 -14.05 -15.59
N GLN A 166 3.59 -13.04 -15.27
CA GLN A 166 3.60 -11.74 -15.96
C GLN A 166 4.72 -10.78 -15.49
N MET A 167 5.20 -10.95 -14.26
CA MET A 167 6.34 -10.16 -13.74
C MET A 167 7.70 -10.66 -14.24
N LEU A 168 7.77 -11.88 -14.77
CA LEU A 168 9.00 -12.52 -15.27
C LEU A 168 9.14 -12.49 -16.81
N ALA A 169 8.17 -11.91 -17.51
CA ALA A 169 8.16 -11.70 -18.96
C ALA A 169 8.38 -10.25 -19.34
#